data_a745e4c29e14faca7a14a3f3fc8c6073
#
_entry.id   a745e4c29e14faca7a14a3f3fc8c6073
#
_cell.length_a   1.000
_cell.length_b   1.000
_cell.length_c   1.000
_cell.angle_alpha   90.00
_cell.angle_beta   90.00
_cell.angle_gamma   90.00
#
_symmetry.space_group_name_H-M   'P 1'
#
loop_
_entity.id
_entity.type
_entity.pdbx_description
1 polymer ?
#
loop_
_entity_poly.entity_id
_entity_poly.type
_entity_poly.pdbx_seq_one_letter_code
_entity_poly.pdbx_strand_id
1 'polypeptide(L)'
;MKVKVLVAIAMLFALVSASAYTAASAGTPGKTDHGAKEVAITTSDEFDQNQHIQKEVEIAKGNTLVVTLFSNQTTGFSWDENAGIADTGIVQQLKHRYIGPETNMPGAAGAEQWTFEAVNSGCTTIHLEYSRPWEGGEKGVWTFDLTVTVK
;
A
#
# COMPACT_ATOMS: atom_id res chain seq x y z
N MET A 1 3.43 -21.31 49.98
CA MET A 1 4.22 -20.08 49.66
C MET A 1 4.22 -19.89 48.15
N LYS A 2 3.54 -18.85 47.63
CA LYS A 2 3.48 -18.54 46.20
C LYS A 2 4.51 -17.44 45.94
N VAL A 3 5.56 -17.76 45.20
CA VAL A 3 6.57 -16.78 44.78
C VAL A 3 6.07 -16.12 43.50
N LYS A 4 5.76 -14.83 43.56
CA LYS A 4 5.47 -14.00 42.41
C LYS A 4 6.80 -13.52 41.81
N VAL A 5 7.15 -14.00 40.61
CA VAL A 5 8.25 -13.50 39.84
C VAL A 5 7.76 -12.29 39.05
N LEU A 6 8.22 -11.10 39.40
CA LEU A 6 8.00 -9.86 38.66
C LEU A 6 9.10 -9.77 37.59
N VAL A 7 8.73 -9.94 36.32
CA VAL A 7 9.63 -9.66 35.20
C VAL A 7 9.46 -8.19 34.81
N ALA A 8 10.43 -7.38 35.18
CA ALA A 8 10.53 -5.98 34.72
C ALA A 8 11.17 -5.98 33.33
N ILE A 9 10.39 -5.61 32.30
CA ILE A 9 10.91 -5.38 30.96
C ILE A 9 11.37 -3.92 30.91
N ALA A 10 12.69 -3.70 30.90
CA ALA A 10 13.29 -2.40 30.67
C ALA A 10 13.25 -2.09 29.16
N MET A 11 12.42 -1.10 28.77
CA MET A 11 12.47 -0.54 27.42
C MET A 11 13.70 0.36 27.30
N LEU A 12 14.65 -0.07 26.50
CA LEU A 12 15.80 0.73 26.10
C LEU A 12 15.41 1.62 24.90
N PHE A 13 15.15 2.92 25.17
CA PHE A 13 15.00 3.92 24.13
C PHE A 13 16.38 4.26 23.56
N ALA A 14 16.66 3.81 22.33
CA ALA A 14 17.81 4.30 21.58
C ALA A 14 17.46 5.63 20.92
N LEU A 15 18.00 6.74 21.44
CA LEU A 15 18.00 8.04 20.77
C LEU A 15 18.93 7.97 19.55
N VAL A 16 18.34 7.96 18.33
CA VAL A 16 19.11 8.21 17.11
C VAL A 16 19.17 9.71 16.90
N SER A 17 20.32 10.30 17.11
CA SER A 17 20.62 11.70 16.82
C SER A 17 20.66 11.93 15.31
N ALA A 18 19.69 12.69 14.78
CA ALA A 18 19.69 13.15 13.41
C ALA A 18 20.78 14.24 13.24
N SER A 19 21.87 13.92 12.55
CA SER A 19 22.84 14.90 12.06
C SER A 19 22.24 15.66 10.89
N ALA A 20 22.00 16.96 11.09
CA ALA A 20 21.58 17.89 10.06
C ALA A 20 22.74 18.12 9.07
N TYR A 21 22.58 17.64 7.83
CA TYR A 21 23.37 18.10 6.70
C TYR A 21 22.66 19.29 6.06
N THR A 22 23.16 20.49 6.33
CA THR A 22 22.78 21.69 5.58
C THR A 22 23.57 21.71 4.26
N ALA A 23 22.94 21.27 3.19
CA ALA A 23 23.39 21.57 1.85
C ALA A 23 22.52 22.72 1.31
N ALA A 24 23.12 23.92 1.26
CA ALA A 24 22.53 25.05 0.55
C ALA A 24 22.59 24.75 -0.95
N SER A 25 21.44 24.58 -1.60
CA SER A 25 21.30 24.56 -3.04
C SER A 25 20.29 25.63 -3.46
N ALA A 26 20.74 26.48 -4.38
CA ALA A 26 20.04 27.63 -4.92
C ALA A 26 18.71 27.26 -5.57
N GLY A 27 17.75 28.18 -5.46
CA GLY A 27 16.35 28.02 -5.80
C GLY A 27 16.04 27.61 -7.22
N THR A 28 15.07 26.69 -7.29
CA THR A 28 14.15 26.58 -8.42
C THR A 28 12.75 26.83 -7.86
N PRO A 29 11.97 27.74 -8.42
CA PRO A 29 10.64 28.05 -7.88
C PRO A 29 9.66 26.93 -8.23
N GLY A 30 8.96 26.44 -7.20
CA GLY A 30 7.63 25.88 -7.37
C GLY A 30 7.52 24.39 -7.71
N LYS A 31 8.14 23.50 -6.94
CA LYS A 31 7.58 22.16 -6.77
C LYS A 31 6.85 22.16 -5.42
N THR A 32 5.53 22.35 -5.44
CA THR A 32 4.70 22.01 -4.32
C THR A 32 5.02 20.57 -3.94
N ASP A 33 5.50 20.37 -2.73
CA ASP A 33 5.78 19.05 -2.16
C ASP A 33 4.41 18.35 -2.03
N HIS A 34 4.02 17.63 -3.09
CA HIS A 34 2.81 16.83 -3.09
C HIS A 34 3.06 15.64 -2.19
N GLY A 35 2.55 15.69 -0.97
CA GLY A 35 2.67 14.62 0.00
C GLY A 35 2.16 13.29 -0.58
N ALA A 36 2.88 12.21 -0.32
CA ALA A 36 2.40 10.87 -0.62
C ALA A 36 1.72 10.27 0.60
N LYS A 37 0.53 9.68 0.40
CA LYS A 37 -0.15 8.85 1.39
C LYS A 37 0.03 7.39 0.99
N GLU A 38 0.36 6.55 1.95
CA GLU A 38 0.56 5.12 1.70
C GLU A 38 -0.48 4.27 2.43
N VAL A 39 -0.99 3.26 1.74
CA VAL A 39 -1.80 2.16 2.29
C VAL A 39 -1.11 0.87 1.88
N ALA A 40 -0.69 0.05 2.85
CA ALA A 40 0.04 -1.18 2.59
C ALA A 40 -0.53 -2.37 3.37
N ILE A 41 -0.63 -3.53 2.69
CA ILE A 41 -0.89 -4.84 3.26
C ILE A 41 0.17 -5.78 2.66
N THR A 42 1.23 -6.03 3.42
CA THR A 42 2.45 -6.69 2.92
C THR A 42 2.56 -8.16 3.31
N THR A 43 1.60 -8.68 4.07
CA THR A 43 1.52 -10.09 4.45
C THR A 43 0.21 -10.71 3.95
N SER A 44 0.20 -12.04 3.78
CA SER A 44 -1.03 -12.76 3.42
C SER A 44 -2.05 -12.84 4.56
N ASP A 45 -1.60 -12.68 5.80
CA ASP A 45 -2.39 -12.99 7.00
C ASP A 45 -3.73 -12.24 7.06
N GLU A 46 -3.75 -10.95 6.65
CA GLU A 46 -5.00 -10.19 6.61
C GLU A 46 -5.97 -10.75 5.58
N PHE A 47 -5.48 -11.19 4.42
CA PHE A 47 -6.28 -11.77 3.36
C PHE A 47 -6.71 -13.21 3.67
N ASP A 48 -5.87 -14.00 4.34
CA ASP A 48 -6.20 -15.37 4.75
C ASP A 48 -7.33 -15.40 5.79
N GLN A 49 -7.41 -14.36 6.63
CA GLN A 49 -8.47 -14.19 7.62
C GLN A 49 -9.72 -13.51 7.06
N ASN A 50 -9.52 -12.59 6.10
CA ASN A 50 -10.55 -11.75 5.51
C ASN A 50 -10.33 -11.67 4.01
N GLN A 51 -10.97 -12.54 3.25
CA GLN A 51 -10.86 -12.56 1.79
C GLN A 51 -11.29 -11.25 1.12
N HIS A 52 -11.99 -10.40 1.86
CA HIS A 52 -12.49 -9.11 1.42
C HIS A 52 -12.07 -8.02 2.39
N ILE A 53 -11.11 -7.17 1.99
CA ILE A 53 -10.56 -6.11 2.83
C ILE A 53 -11.10 -4.75 2.36
N GLN A 54 -11.63 -3.99 3.31
CA GLN A 54 -12.07 -2.61 3.10
C GLN A 54 -11.22 -1.66 3.94
N LYS A 55 -10.74 -0.59 3.31
CA LYS A 55 -9.99 0.50 3.97
C LYS A 55 -10.53 1.86 3.51
N GLU A 56 -10.21 2.89 4.28
CA GLU A 56 -10.54 4.27 3.96
C GLU A 56 -9.30 5.14 4.08
N VAL A 57 -9.18 6.14 3.22
CA VAL A 57 -8.09 7.10 3.25
C VAL A 57 -8.55 8.50 2.86
N GLU A 58 -8.00 9.49 3.53
CA GLU A 58 -8.15 10.90 3.17
C GLU A 58 -6.84 11.44 2.62
N ILE A 59 -6.92 12.14 1.49
CA ILE A 59 -5.76 12.80 0.87
C ILE A 59 -6.16 14.19 0.36
N ALA A 60 -5.17 15.08 0.24
CA ALA A 60 -5.41 16.39 -0.36
C ALA A 60 -5.36 16.30 -1.88
N LYS A 61 -6.13 17.16 -2.57
CA LYS A 61 -6.06 17.32 -4.02
C LYS A 61 -4.62 17.61 -4.47
N GLY A 62 -4.19 16.96 -5.55
CA GLY A 62 -2.84 17.04 -6.09
C GLY A 62 -1.82 16.12 -5.40
N ASN A 63 -2.19 15.44 -4.32
CA ASN A 63 -1.32 14.48 -3.66
C ASN A 63 -1.37 13.10 -4.33
N THR A 64 -0.36 12.31 -4.04
CA THR A 64 -0.22 10.95 -4.55
C THR A 64 -0.66 9.95 -3.48
N LEU A 65 -1.38 8.91 -3.89
CA LEU A 65 -1.72 7.75 -3.07
C LEU A 65 -0.95 6.54 -3.60
N VAL A 66 -0.25 5.84 -2.72
CA VAL A 66 0.44 4.60 -3.03
C VAL A 66 -0.26 3.45 -2.31
N VAL A 67 -0.68 2.44 -3.04
CA VAL A 67 -1.27 1.21 -2.51
C VAL A 67 -0.30 0.07 -2.78
N THR A 68 0.07 -0.68 -1.74
CA THR A 68 0.96 -1.84 -1.85
C THR A 68 0.29 -3.05 -1.24
N LEU A 69 0.06 -4.10 -2.03
CA LEU A 69 -0.59 -5.33 -1.60
C LEU A 69 0.36 -6.51 -1.75
N PHE A 70 0.32 -7.43 -0.78
CA PHE A 70 0.98 -8.73 -0.88
C PHE A 70 0.62 -9.43 -2.18
N SER A 71 1.60 -10.02 -2.86
CA SER A 71 1.37 -10.81 -4.06
C SER A 71 2.39 -11.94 -4.17
N ASN A 72 1.91 -13.15 -4.47
CA ASN A 72 2.77 -14.29 -4.73
C ASN A 72 2.49 -14.84 -6.13
N GLN A 73 3.17 -14.29 -7.13
CA GLN A 73 2.98 -14.67 -8.53
C GLN A 73 3.40 -16.13 -8.83
N THR A 74 4.18 -16.77 -7.94
CA THR A 74 4.56 -18.20 -8.12
C THR A 74 3.36 -19.14 -7.99
N THR A 75 2.27 -18.68 -7.37
CA THR A 75 0.99 -19.41 -7.26
C THR A 75 0.11 -19.29 -8.50
N GLY A 76 0.51 -18.43 -9.44
CA GLY A 76 -0.26 -18.09 -10.63
C GLY A 76 -1.35 -17.05 -10.40
N PHE A 77 -1.48 -16.52 -9.17
CA PHE A 77 -2.35 -15.39 -8.87
C PHE A 77 -1.64 -14.07 -9.05
N SER A 78 -2.38 -13.06 -9.45
CA SER A 78 -1.96 -11.65 -9.51
C SER A 78 -3.14 -10.75 -9.22
N TRP A 79 -2.86 -9.54 -8.77
CA TRP A 79 -3.85 -8.47 -8.69
C TRP A 79 -4.13 -7.88 -10.07
N ASP A 80 -5.26 -7.20 -10.20
CA ASP A 80 -5.57 -6.43 -11.40
C ASP A 80 -4.52 -5.34 -11.65
N GLU A 81 -3.93 -5.31 -12.84
CA GLU A 81 -3.01 -4.22 -13.24
C GLU A 81 -3.72 -2.86 -13.26
N ASN A 82 -4.96 -2.85 -13.77
CA ASN A 82 -5.80 -1.67 -13.87
C ASN A 82 -6.87 -1.75 -12.79
N ALA A 83 -6.74 -0.90 -11.78
CA ALA A 83 -7.72 -0.82 -10.70
C ALA A 83 -9.09 -0.36 -11.21
N GLY A 84 -10.16 -0.98 -10.70
CA GLY A 84 -11.51 -0.50 -10.87
C GLY A 84 -11.72 0.79 -10.07
N ILE A 85 -11.74 1.95 -10.72
CA ILE A 85 -11.96 3.25 -10.08
C ILE A 85 -13.38 3.72 -10.42
N ALA A 86 -14.21 3.96 -9.40
CA ALA A 86 -15.60 4.35 -9.60
C ALA A 86 -15.74 5.73 -10.26
N ASP A 87 -14.87 6.69 -9.91
CA ASP A 87 -14.82 8.00 -10.54
C ASP A 87 -13.36 8.42 -10.80
N THR A 88 -12.94 8.29 -12.06
CA THR A 88 -11.61 8.68 -12.54
C THR A 88 -11.42 10.19 -12.62
N GLY A 89 -12.47 10.97 -12.51
CA GLY A 89 -12.39 12.42 -12.40
C GLY A 89 -11.90 12.88 -11.01
N ILE A 90 -12.03 12.02 -9.98
CA ILE A 90 -11.58 12.31 -8.62
C ILE A 90 -10.18 11.75 -8.39
N VAL A 91 -9.94 10.49 -8.76
CA VAL A 91 -8.64 9.79 -8.61
C VAL A 91 -8.28 9.09 -9.92
N GLN A 92 -7.03 9.19 -10.34
CA GLN A 92 -6.52 8.51 -11.54
C GLN A 92 -5.35 7.60 -11.20
N GLN A 93 -5.30 6.42 -11.81
CA GLN A 93 -4.14 5.55 -11.73
C GLN A 93 -3.02 6.07 -12.63
N LEU A 94 -1.82 6.28 -12.06
CA LEU A 94 -0.63 6.70 -12.77
C LEU A 94 0.27 5.53 -13.14
N LYS A 95 0.38 4.52 -12.24
CA LYS A 95 1.36 3.45 -12.39
C LYS A 95 0.93 2.20 -11.66
N HIS A 96 1.34 1.05 -12.20
CA HIS A 96 1.36 -0.25 -11.52
C HIS A 96 2.74 -0.88 -11.68
N ARG A 97 3.19 -1.63 -10.68
CA ARG A 97 4.42 -2.42 -10.74
C ARG A 97 4.38 -3.61 -9.79
N TYR A 98 5.03 -4.69 -10.16
CA TYR A 98 5.38 -5.77 -9.25
C TYR A 98 6.71 -5.48 -8.53
N ILE A 99 6.76 -5.74 -7.24
CA ILE A 99 7.96 -5.67 -6.40
C ILE A 99 8.31 -7.09 -6.04
N GLY A 100 9.44 -7.58 -6.57
CA GLY A 100 9.91 -8.93 -6.30
C GLY A 100 10.24 -9.15 -4.82
N PRO A 101 10.34 -10.43 -4.39
CA PRO A 101 10.73 -10.76 -3.02
C PRO A 101 12.16 -10.29 -2.72
N GLU A 102 12.42 -9.94 -1.47
CA GLU A 102 13.77 -9.58 -0.99
C GLU A 102 14.72 -10.78 -0.92
N THR A 103 14.21 -11.99 -1.06
CA THR A 103 14.97 -13.24 -0.98
C THR A 103 14.89 -14.02 -2.29
N ASN A 104 15.96 -14.76 -2.61
CA ASN A 104 16.00 -15.65 -3.78
C ASN A 104 15.44 -17.06 -3.49
N MET A 105 14.68 -17.24 -2.42
CA MET A 105 14.09 -18.54 -2.09
C MET A 105 12.95 -18.86 -3.07
N PRO A 106 12.89 -20.08 -3.61
CA PRO A 106 11.77 -20.50 -4.46
C PRO A 106 10.43 -20.34 -3.74
N GLY A 107 9.44 -19.75 -4.40
CA GLY A 107 8.12 -19.52 -3.83
C GLY A 107 8.00 -18.27 -2.92
N ALA A 108 9.10 -17.51 -2.77
CA ALA A 108 9.04 -16.28 -2.00
C ALA A 108 8.03 -15.28 -2.60
N ALA A 109 7.23 -14.68 -1.73
CA ALA A 109 6.25 -13.69 -2.11
C ALA A 109 6.88 -12.31 -2.26
N GLY A 110 6.31 -11.50 -3.16
CA GLY A 110 6.58 -10.09 -3.33
C GLY A 110 5.36 -9.24 -3.00
N ALA A 111 5.21 -8.12 -3.70
CA ALA A 111 4.07 -7.23 -3.59
C ALA A 111 3.74 -6.62 -4.94
N GLU A 112 2.50 -6.16 -5.10
CA GLU A 112 2.12 -5.31 -6.21
C GLU A 112 1.79 -3.91 -5.68
N GLN A 113 2.18 -2.89 -6.45
CA GLN A 113 2.07 -1.50 -6.03
C GLN A 113 1.44 -0.66 -7.13
N TRP A 114 0.42 0.10 -6.75
CA TRP A 114 -0.23 1.10 -7.58
C TRP A 114 0.05 2.49 -7.06
N THR A 115 0.17 3.43 -7.98
CA THR A 115 0.29 4.84 -7.67
C THR A 115 -0.90 5.57 -8.30
N PHE A 116 -1.61 6.33 -7.50
CA PHE A 116 -2.76 7.13 -7.91
C PHE A 116 -2.51 8.60 -7.64
N GLU A 117 -3.17 9.47 -8.40
CA GLU A 117 -3.18 10.92 -8.18
C GLU A 117 -4.58 11.38 -7.80
N ALA A 118 -4.67 12.24 -6.80
CA ALA A 118 -5.90 12.93 -6.41
C ALA A 118 -6.14 14.13 -7.33
N VAL A 119 -7.01 13.98 -8.31
CA VAL A 119 -7.22 14.98 -9.37
C VAL A 119 -8.19 16.07 -8.94
N ASN A 120 -9.31 15.68 -8.32
CA ASN A 120 -10.33 16.62 -7.84
C ASN A 120 -10.88 16.20 -6.48
N SER A 121 -11.39 17.20 -5.73
CA SER A 121 -12.06 16.95 -4.47
C SER A 121 -13.34 16.12 -4.68
N GLY A 122 -13.61 15.21 -3.78
CA GLY A 122 -14.74 14.30 -3.82
C GLY A 122 -14.45 12.97 -3.14
N CYS A 123 -15.32 11.99 -3.31
CA CYS A 123 -15.18 10.65 -2.77
C CYS A 123 -15.34 9.62 -3.89
N THR A 124 -14.42 8.67 -3.96
CA THR A 124 -14.46 7.56 -4.93
C THR A 124 -13.96 6.28 -4.28
N THR A 125 -14.18 5.14 -4.93
CA THR A 125 -13.66 3.84 -4.50
C THR A 125 -12.69 3.28 -5.53
N ILE A 126 -11.65 2.62 -5.03
CA ILE A 126 -10.70 1.83 -5.81
C ILE A 126 -10.94 0.38 -5.45
N HIS A 127 -11.16 -0.46 -6.45
CA HIS A 127 -11.40 -1.90 -6.33
C HIS A 127 -10.30 -2.68 -7.02
N LEU A 128 -9.77 -3.72 -6.37
CA LEU A 128 -8.76 -4.64 -6.88
C LEU A 128 -9.14 -6.07 -6.55
N GLU A 129 -8.98 -6.99 -7.53
CA GLU A 129 -9.19 -8.42 -7.35
C GLU A 129 -7.88 -9.20 -7.50
N TYR A 130 -7.68 -10.21 -6.65
CA TYR A 130 -6.59 -11.17 -6.74
C TYR A 130 -7.10 -12.43 -7.40
N SER A 131 -6.61 -12.73 -8.60
CA SER A 131 -7.20 -13.72 -9.49
C SER A 131 -6.12 -14.47 -10.27
N ARG A 132 -6.47 -15.63 -10.80
CA ARG A 132 -5.73 -16.27 -11.89
C ARG A 132 -6.20 -15.67 -13.22
N PRO A 133 -5.34 -14.97 -13.99
CA PRO A 133 -5.77 -14.16 -15.13
C PRO A 133 -6.28 -14.96 -16.33
N TRP A 134 -5.91 -16.24 -16.47
CA TRP A 134 -6.31 -17.07 -17.61
C TRP A 134 -7.78 -17.49 -17.57
N GLU A 135 -8.28 -17.95 -18.71
CA GLU A 135 -9.65 -18.48 -18.84
C GLU A 135 -9.82 -19.72 -17.97
N GLY A 136 -10.93 -19.80 -17.22
CA GLY A 136 -11.18 -20.88 -16.25
C GLY A 136 -10.37 -20.81 -14.95
N GLY A 137 -9.50 -19.81 -14.79
CA GLY A 137 -8.81 -19.57 -13.53
C GLY A 137 -9.74 -19.01 -12.46
N GLU A 138 -9.42 -19.26 -11.19
CA GLU A 138 -10.16 -18.71 -10.04
C GLU A 138 -10.09 -17.18 -10.04
N LYS A 139 -11.23 -16.54 -9.82
CA LYS A 139 -11.38 -15.09 -9.81
C LYS A 139 -11.75 -14.59 -8.43
N GLY A 140 -11.20 -13.42 -8.06
CA GLY A 140 -11.58 -12.70 -6.86
C GLY A 140 -11.41 -13.49 -5.57
N VAL A 141 -10.36 -14.35 -5.47
CA VAL A 141 -10.09 -15.10 -4.23
C VAL A 141 -9.82 -14.18 -3.07
N TRP A 142 -9.23 -13.02 -3.33
CA TRP A 142 -9.13 -11.89 -2.44
C TRP A 142 -9.59 -10.63 -3.16
N THR A 143 -10.20 -9.72 -2.43
CA THR A 143 -10.60 -8.41 -2.94
C THR A 143 -10.15 -7.31 -1.98
N PHE A 144 -9.81 -6.15 -2.54
CA PHE A 144 -9.42 -4.99 -1.79
C PHE A 144 -10.21 -3.77 -2.28
N ASP A 145 -10.99 -3.17 -1.39
CA ASP A 145 -11.74 -1.94 -1.64
C ASP A 145 -11.18 -0.80 -0.80
N LEU A 146 -10.83 0.29 -1.44
CA LEU A 146 -10.33 1.49 -0.80
C LEU A 146 -11.24 2.68 -1.10
N THR A 147 -11.91 3.19 -0.08
CA THR A 147 -12.63 4.46 -0.17
C THR A 147 -11.65 5.62 -0.04
N VAL A 148 -11.57 6.46 -1.05
CA VAL A 148 -10.68 7.61 -1.10
C VAL A 148 -11.50 8.90 -1.02
N THR A 149 -11.25 9.70 0.01
CA THR A 149 -11.80 11.05 0.16
C THR A 149 -10.72 12.07 -0.18
N VAL A 150 -10.93 12.84 -1.23
CA VAL A 150 -10.04 13.93 -1.66
C VAL A 150 -10.59 15.27 -1.18
N LYS A 151 -9.76 16.02 -0.43
CA LYS A 151 -10.10 17.35 0.13
C LYS A 151 -9.41 18.48 -0.59
#